data_a6e0f0463276d2ec2919b49b051551e9
#
_entry.id   a6e0f0463276d2ec2919b49b051551e9
#
_cell.length_a   1.000
_cell.length_b   1.000
_cell.length_c   1.000
_cell.angle_alpha   90.00
_cell.angle_beta   90.00
_cell.angle_gamma   90.00
#
_symmetry.space_group_name_H-M   'P 1'
#
loop_
_entity.id
_entity.type
_entity.pdbx_description
1 polymer ?
#
loop_
_entity_poly.entity_id
_entity_poly.type
_entity_poly.pdbx_seq_one_letter_code
_entity_poly.pdbx_strand_id
1 'polypeptide(L)'
;MSERKTQQELDFERKHEEDLQRIREFRLIDDDFMAAVFEDHDCAEFLLRIILKRDDLIVREVHGQYSIKNLQGRSVRLDILAVDRNNRAYNIEVQRSDRGASEKRARYNSSLLDANLTDSGEEYDALNETYVIFITENDILRAGLPIYHIDRTVQETGMIFNDQAHIIYVNSQIKDETALGKLMHDFFCTDSSKMYYPILANRVWYFKENEKGVATMCRAMEKMRDETAAEQNIKTLLVSVKNLMKNMNLSPEQAMDAMGISEADRKMLLQRI
;
A
#
# COMPACT_ATOMS: atom_id res chain seq x y z
N MET A 1 -4.69 -48.36 -9.29
CA MET A 1 -3.25 -48.03 -9.13
C MET A 1 -3.18 -46.51 -8.93
N SER A 2 -2.87 -46.04 -7.72
CA SER A 2 -2.69 -44.61 -7.46
C SER A 2 -1.39 -44.18 -8.13
N GLU A 3 -1.44 -43.29 -9.12
CA GLU A 3 -0.25 -42.70 -9.73
C GLU A 3 0.54 -41.98 -8.63
N ARG A 4 1.83 -42.27 -8.51
CA ARG A 4 2.71 -41.54 -7.58
C ARG A 4 2.90 -40.15 -8.14
N LYS A 5 2.41 -39.13 -7.41
CA LYS A 5 2.65 -37.73 -7.75
C LYS A 5 4.15 -37.43 -7.84
N THR A 6 4.52 -36.61 -8.77
CA THR A 6 5.89 -36.09 -8.92
C THR A 6 6.25 -35.17 -7.76
N GLN A 7 7.53 -34.97 -7.48
CA GLN A 7 7.98 -34.03 -6.46
C GLN A 7 7.48 -32.59 -6.72
N GLN A 8 7.39 -32.21 -7.98
CA GLN A 8 6.84 -30.89 -8.38
C GLN A 8 5.35 -30.75 -8.04
N GLU A 9 4.55 -31.79 -8.26
CA GLU A 9 3.13 -31.79 -7.89
C GLU A 9 2.93 -31.73 -6.37
N LEU A 10 3.74 -32.45 -5.60
CA LEU A 10 3.71 -32.42 -4.15
C LEU A 10 4.11 -31.04 -3.59
N ASP A 11 5.13 -30.41 -4.17
CA ASP A 11 5.58 -29.06 -3.79
C ASP A 11 4.55 -28.00 -4.14
N PHE A 12 3.85 -28.14 -5.28
CA PHE A 12 2.74 -27.27 -5.67
C PHE A 12 1.55 -27.39 -4.70
N GLU A 13 1.14 -28.62 -4.38
CA GLU A 13 0.05 -28.86 -3.44
C GLU A 13 0.37 -28.30 -2.04
N ARG A 14 1.59 -28.51 -1.56
CA ARG A 14 2.02 -27.94 -0.28
C ARG A 14 1.95 -26.41 -0.28
N LYS A 15 2.47 -25.74 -1.31
CA LYS A 15 2.40 -24.28 -1.44
C LYS A 15 0.96 -23.79 -1.48
N HIS A 16 0.12 -24.47 -2.22
CA HIS A 16 -1.29 -24.11 -2.31
C HIS A 16 -1.99 -24.21 -0.94
N GLU A 17 -1.73 -25.27 -0.19
CA GLU A 17 -2.28 -25.44 1.17
C GLU A 17 -1.77 -24.35 2.13
N GLU A 18 -0.47 -24.01 2.06
CA GLU A 18 0.13 -22.92 2.82
C GLU A 18 -0.54 -21.57 2.46
N ASP A 19 -0.83 -21.32 1.18
CA ASP A 19 -1.52 -20.10 0.74
C ASP A 19 -2.96 -20.06 1.24
N LEU A 20 -3.70 -21.16 1.21
CA LEU A 20 -5.05 -21.25 1.74
C LEU A 20 -5.09 -20.96 3.25
N GLN A 21 -4.14 -21.52 4.00
CA GLN A 21 -4.04 -21.25 5.43
C GLN A 21 -3.73 -19.77 5.68
N ARG A 22 -2.79 -19.18 4.94
CA ARG A 22 -2.43 -17.78 5.06
C ARG A 22 -3.61 -16.85 4.72
N ILE A 23 -4.40 -17.17 3.69
CA ILE A 23 -5.61 -16.40 3.34
C ILE A 23 -6.61 -16.37 4.50
N ARG A 24 -6.80 -17.50 5.20
CA ARG A 24 -7.69 -17.56 6.38
C ARG A 24 -7.22 -16.65 7.53
N GLU A 25 -5.91 -16.47 7.67
CA GLU A 25 -5.30 -15.65 8.73
C GLU A 25 -5.22 -14.16 8.40
N PHE A 26 -5.41 -13.76 7.15
CA PHE A 26 -5.35 -12.35 6.74
C PHE A 26 -6.35 -11.48 7.49
N ARG A 27 -5.90 -10.27 7.79
CA ARG A 27 -6.69 -9.18 8.40
C ARG A 27 -6.64 -7.96 7.50
N LEU A 28 -7.58 -7.05 7.61
CA LEU A 28 -7.56 -5.81 6.83
C LEU A 28 -6.35 -4.91 7.14
N ILE A 29 -5.67 -5.13 8.26
CA ILE A 29 -4.41 -4.45 8.60
C ILE A 29 -3.19 -5.04 7.84
N ASP A 30 -3.34 -6.14 7.13
CA ASP A 30 -2.26 -6.75 6.33
C ASP A 30 -2.29 -6.16 4.91
N ASP A 31 -1.21 -5.52 4.47
CA ASP A 31 -1.10 -4.67 3.28
C ASP A 31 -1.72 -5.30 2.02
N ASP A 32 -1.39 -6.55 1.74
CA ASP A 32 -1.81 -7.25 0.54
C ASP A 32 -3.32 -7.54 0.53
N PHE A 33 -3.86 -7.86 1.71
CA PHE A 33 -5.28 -8.15 1.86
C PHE A 33 -6.10 -6.85 1.85
N MET A 34 -5.58 -5.81 2.50
CA MET A 34 -6.14 -4.47 2.46
C MET A 34 -6.29 -3.97 1.03
N ALA A 35 -5.23 -4.05 0.22
CA ALA A 35 -5.27 -3.62 -1.17
C ALA A 35 -6.36 -4.34 -1.97
N ALA A 36 -6.48 -5.68 -1.82
CA ALA A 36 -7.49 -6.48 -2.50
C ALA A 36 -8.94 -6.13 -2.08
N VAL A 37 -9.15 -5.85 -0.79
CA VAL A 37 -10.49 -5.53 -0.27
C VAL A 37 -10.91 -4.12 -0.68
N PHE A 38 -10.02 -3.13 -0.53
CA PHE A 38 -10.33 -1.72 -0.76
C PHE A 38 -10.09 -1.23 -2.21
N GLU A 39 -9.68 -2.11 -3.13
CA GLU A 39 -9.81 -1.88 -4.57
C GLU A 39 -11.29 -1.85 -5.01
N ASP A 40 -12.18 -2.35 -4.17
CA ASP A 40 -13.63 -2.23 -4.34
C ASP A 40 -14.10 -0.82 -3.98
N HIS A 41 -14.84 -0.20 -4.89
CA HIS A 41 -15.33 1.18 -4.75
C HIS A 41 -16.14 1.40 -3.47
N ASP A 42 -17.08 0.51 -3.20
CA ASP A 42 -18.00 0.64 -2.07
C ASP A 42 -17.26 0.49 -0.75
N CYS A 43 -16.27 -0.39 -0.69
CA CYS A 43 -15.42 -0.57 0.48
C CYS A 43 -14.53 0.65 0.72
N ALA A 44 -13.91 1.21 -0.33
CA ALA A 44 -13.05 2.41 -0.22
C ALA A 44 -13.87 3.65 0.18
N GLU A 45 -15.04 3.83 -0.43
CA GLU A 45 -15.96 4.92 -0.08
C GLU A 45 -16.42 4.84 1.37
N PHE A 46 -16.81 3.64 1.80
CA PHE A 46 -17.21 3.39 3.18
C PHE A 46 -16.10 3.72 4.18
N LEU A 47 -14.87 3.28 3.91
CA LEU A 47 -13.70 3.57 4.72
C LEU A 47 -13.48 5.08 4.85
N LEU A 48 -13.46 5.81 3.73
CA LEU A 48 -13.25 7.24 3.70
C LEU A 48 -14.36 8.01 4.40
N ARG A 49 -15.62 7.61 4.25
CA ARG A 49 -16.76 8.22 4.97
C ARG A 49 -16.61 8.15 6.49
N ILE A 50 -16.15 7.01 7.02
CA ILE A 50 -15.94 6.86 8.46
C ILE A 50 -14.76 7.70 8.93
N ILE A 51 -13.61 7.63 8.25
CA ILE A 51 -12.39 8.34 8.66
C ILE A 51 -12.60 9.85 8.62
N LEU A 52 -13.22 10.36 7.54
CA LEU A 52 -13.40 11.79 7.31
C LEU A 52 -14.72 12.33 7.91
N LYS A 53 -15.58 11.46 8.43
CA LYS A 53 -16.94 11.81 8.93
C LYS A 53 -17.75 12.55 7.87
N ARG A 54 -17.72 12.04 6.62
CA ARG A 54 -18.37 12.66 5.46
C ARG A 54 -19.28 11.67 4.76
N ASP A 55 -20.56 11.68 5.10
CA ASP A 55 -21.57 10.81 4.50
C ASP A 55 -21.86 11.16 3.02
N ASP A 56 -21.54 12.40 2.62
CA ASP A 56 -21.71 12.92 1.24
C ASP A 56 -20.61 12.51 0.28
N LEU A 57 -19.50 11.95 0.79
CA LEU A 57 -18.36 11.56 -0.03
C LEU A 57 -18.76 10.43 -0.99
N ILE A 58 -18.46 10.60 -2.27
CA ILE A 58 -18.69 9.61 -3.31
C ILE A 58 -17.39 9.42 -4.07
N VAL A 59 -16.84 8.22 -3.97
CA VAL A 59 -15.66 7.82 -4.72
C VAL A 59 -16.02 7.64 -6.20
N ARG A 60 -15.16 8.10 -7.09
CA ARG A 60 -15.29 7.93 -8.54
C ARG A 60 -14.33 6.87 -9.07
N GLU A 61 -13.11 6.87 -8.58
CA GLU A 61 -12.04 5.99 -9.03
C GLU A 61 -11.29 5.42 -7.84
N VAL A 62 -10.91 4.15 -7.93
CA VAL A 62 -10.05 3.47 -6.96
C VAL A 62 -8.99 2.67 -7.71
N HIS A 63 -7.76 2.77 -7.27
CA HIS A 63 -6.63 2.02 -7.79
C HIS A 63 -5.85 1.38 -6.64
N GLY A 64 -5.82 0.06 -6.60
CA GLY A 64 -4.98 -0.71 -5.68
C GLY A 64 -3.53 -0.73 -6.14
N GLN A 65 -2.60 -0.66 -5.19
CA GLN A 65 -1.16 -0.75 -5.44
C GLN A 65 -0.66 0.20 -6.54
N TYR A 66 -1.12 1.44 -6.50
CA TYR A 66 -0.83 2.45 -7.51
C TYR A 66 0.61 2.93 -7.44
N SER A 67 1.34 2.78 -8.56
CA SER A 67 2.77 3.16 -8.62
C SER A 67 2.93 4.57 -9.17
N ILE A 68 3.45 5.47 -8.35
CA ILE A 68 3.86 6.81 -8.75
C ILE A 68 5.34 6.79 -9.10
N LYS A 69 5.67 7.04 -10.35
CA LYS A 69 7.05 7.11 -10.83
C LYS A 69 7.63 8.50 -10.58
N ASN A 70 8.73 8.56 -9.86
CA ASN A 70 9.55 9.76 -9.78
C ASN A 70 10.77 9.58 -10.68
N LEU A 71 10.84 10.32 -11.77
CA LEU A 71 11.94 10.23 -12.76
C LEU A 71 13.27 10.73 -12.21
N GLN A 72 13.26 11.55 -11.16
CA GLN A 72 14.44 12.18 -10.58
C GLN A 72 14.80 11.64 -9.18
N GLY A 73 14.02 10.70 -8.64
CA GLY A 73 14.20 10.22 -7.30
C GLY A 73 13.46 8.92 -6.97
N ARG A 74 13.14 8.76 -5.71
CA ARG A 74 12.47 7.55 -5.21
C ARG A 74 11.02 7.53 -5.63
N SER A 75 10.63 6.54 -6.43
CA SER A 75 9.21 6.22 -6.72
C SER A 75 8.49 5.70 -5.48
N VAL A 76 7.18 5.86 -5.43
CA VAL A 76 6.32 5.36 -4.36
C VAL A 76 5.28 4.43 -4.96
N ARG A 77 4.94 3.37 -4.22
CA ARG A 77 3.78 2.54 -4.48
C ARG A 77 2.79 2.83 -3.36
N LEU A 78 1.65 3.36 -3.72
CA LEU A 78 0.55 3.64 -2.81
C LEU A 78 -0.29 2.37 -2.66
N ASP A 79 -0.74 2.07 -1.44
CA ASP A 79 -1.57 0.88 -1.21
C ASP A 79 -2.92 1.08 -1.91
N ILE A 80 -3.59 2.21 -1.69
CA ILE A 80 -4.80 2.62 -2.38
C ILE A 80 -4.71 4.10 -2.77
N LEU A 81 -5.05 4.40 -4.02
CA LEU A 81 -5.36 5.75 -4.48
C LEU A 81 -6.85 5.81 -4.83
N ALA A 82 -7.60 6.68 -4.17
CA ALA A 82 -9.00 6.95 -4.50
C ALA A 82 -9.18 8.42 -4.92
N VAL A 83 -10.14 8.66 -5.81
CA VAL A 83 -10.54 10.02 -6.24
C VAL A 83 -12.04 10.15 -6.10
N ASP A 84 -12.52 11.24 -5.48
CA ASP A 84 -13.95 11.50 -5.33
C ASP A 84 -14.54 12.33 -6.50
N ARG A 85 -15.86 12.56 -6.45
CA ARG A 85 -16.57 13.36 -7.48
C ARG A 85 -16.13 14.82 -7.54
N ASN A 86 -15.49 15.32 -6.50
CA ASN A 86 -14.96 16.69 -6.44
C ASN A 86 -13.47 16.75 -6.81
N ASN A 87 -12.94 15.69 -7.42
CA ASN A 87 -11.53 15.52 -7.77
C ASN A 87 -10.56 15.56 -6.56
N ARG A 88 -11.05 15.33 -5.34
CA ARG A 88 -10.15 15.16 -4.19
C ARG A 88 -9.48 13.81 -4.27
N ALA A 89 -8.19 13.77 -3.94
CA ALA A 89 -7.41 12.56 -4.02
C ALA A 89 -7.02 12.06 -2.62
N TYR A 90 -7.16 10.76 -2.42
CA TYR A 90 -6.94 10.09 -1.15
C TYR A 90 -5.92 8.97 -1.34
N ASN A 91 -4.73 9.14 -0.76
CA ASN A 91 -3.78 8.05 -0.60
C ASN A 91 -4.05 7.37 0.75
N ILE A 92 -4.41 6.10 0.74
CA ILE A 92 -4.66 5.31 1.95
C ILE A 92 -3.56 4.27 2.07
N GLU A 93 -2.85 4.28 3.19
CA GLU A 93 -1.73 3.39 3.51
C GLU A 93 -2.00 2.64 4.80
N VAL A 94 -1.75 1.34 4.83
CA VAL A 94 -1.76 0.56 6.05
C VAL A 94 -0.33 0.26 6.48
N GLN A 95 0.00 0.50 7.75
CA GLN A 95 1.37 0.33 8.24
C GLN A 95 1.42 -0.42 9.57
N ARG A 96 2.00 -1.63 9.54
CA ARG A 96 2.24 -2.45 10.73
C ARG A 96 3.53 -2.09 11.46
N SER A 97 4.41 -1.33 10.81
CA SER A 97 5.70 -0.91 11.36
C SER A 97 5.78 0.61 11.46
N ASP A 98 6.24 1.13 12.60
CA ASP A 98 6.41 2.57 12.85
C ASP A 98 7.30 3.24 11.79
N ARG A 99 8.32 2.55 11.30
CA ARG A 99 9.21 3.07 10.24
C ARG A 99 8.48 3.30 8.91
N GLY A 100 7.39 2.57 8.67
CA GLY A 100 6.56 2.71 7.48
C GLY A 100 5.68 3.95 7.48
N ALA A 101 5.39 4.54 8.64
CA ALA A 101 4.45 5.67 8.80
C ALA A 101 5.13 6.95 9.34
N SER A 102 6.41 7.17 9.02
CA SER A 102 7.10 8.37 9.50
C SER A 102 6.53 9.65 8.88
N GLU A 103 6.59 10.76 9.61
CA GLU A 103 6.10 12.09 9.18
C GLU A 103 6.78 12.54 7.87
N LYS A 104 8.04 12.16 7.69
CA LYS A 104 8.78 12.47 6.44
C LYS A 104 8.25 11.66 5.25
N ARG A 105 7.81 10.40 5.47
CA ARG A 105 7.18 9.60 4.42
C ARG A 105 5.81 10.19 4.06
N ALA A 106 5.02 10.58 5.05
CA ALA A 106 3.72 11.21 4.80
C ALA A 106 3.86 12.48 3.95
N ARG A 107 4.80 13.36 4.32
CA ARG A 107 5.12 14.54 3.52
C ARG A 107 5.58 14.20 2.10
N TYR A 108 6.42 13.16 1.94
CA TYR A 108 6.92 12.75 0.63
C TYR A 108 5.80 12.21 -0.26
N ASN A 109 4.91 11.38 0.30
CA ASN A 109 3.74 10.86 -0.41
C ASN A 109 2.82 12.01 -0.85
N SER A 110 2.55 13.00 0.02
CA SER A 110 1.77 14.20 -0.32
C SER A 110 2.37 14.95 -1.51
N SER A 111 3.68 15.23 -1.47
CA SER A 111 4.37 15.95 -2.55
C SER A 111 4.35 15.18 -3.89
N LEU A 112 4.45 13.86 -3.86
CA LEU A 112 4.38 13.04 -5.07
C LEU A 112 2.95 12.93 -5.59
N LEU A 113 1.95 12.90 -4.69
CA LEU A 113 0.55 12.90 -5.07
C LEU A 113 0.23 14.16 -5.85
N ASP A 114 0.57 15.34 -5.33
CA ASP A 114 0.41 16.63 -6.01
C ASP A 114 1.12 16.65 -7.38
N ALA A 115 2.39 16.25 -7.41
CA ALA A 115 3.19 16.27 -8.63
C ALA A 115 2.72 15.32 -9.74
N ASN A 116 1.92 14.30 -9.42
CA ASN A 116 1.45 13.29 -10.39
C ASN A 116 -0.03 13.45 -10.75
N LEU A 117 -0.78 14.23 -9.98
CA LEU A 117 -2.18 14.55 -10.29
C LEU A 117 -2.33 15.88 -11.07
N THR A 118 -1.26 16.64 -11.16
CA THR A 118 -1.25 17.93 -11.86
C THR A 118 -0.69 17.76 -13.26
N ASP A 119 -1.42 18.18 -14.26
CA ASP A 119 -0.97 18.15 -15.65
C ASP A 119 0.02 19.28 -15.94
N SER A 120 0.90 19.06 -16.94
CA SER A 120 1.87 20.07 -17.34
C SER A 120 1.17 21.30 -17.90
N GLY A 121 1.40 22.45 -17.27
CA GLY A 121 0.85 23.75 -17.67
C GLY A 121 -0.44 24.14 -16.95
N GLU A 122 -0.90 23.33 -16.00
CA GLU A 122 -1.99 23.72 -15.09
C GLU A 122 -1.54 24.79 -14.10
N GLU A 123 -2.46 25.68 -13.74
CA GLU A 123 -2.23 26.70 -12.72
C GLU A 123 -2.19 26.06 -11.33
N TYR A 124 -1.34 26.56 -10.44
CA TYR A 124 -1.20 26.01 -9.07
C TYR A 124 -2.50 26.10 -8.25
N ASP A 125 -3.36 27.06 -8.52
CA ASP A 125 -4.66 27.21 -7.86
C ASP A 125 -5.67 26.12 -8.28
N ALA A 126 -5.36 25.33 -9.30
CA ALA A 126 -6.14 24.18 -9.77
C ALA A 126 -5.70 22.86 -9.12
N LEU A 127 -4.67 22.86 -8.25
CA LEU A 127 -4.25 21.67 -7.52
C LEU A 127 -5.41 21.06 -6.76
N ASN A 128 -5.49 19.73 -6.81
CA ASN A 128 -6.52 18.97 -6.10
C ASN A 128 -6.32 19.06 -4.58
N GLU A 129 -7.40 19.10 -3.84
CA GLU A 129 -7.35 18.82 -2.40
C GLU A 129 -6.90 17.38 -2.18
N THR A 130 -5.85 17.16 -1.39
CA THR A 130 -5.20 15.85 -1.23
C THR A 130 -5.16 15.39 0.22
N TYR A 131 -5.33 14.09 0.40
CA TYR A 131 -5.30 13.42 1.71
C TYR A 131 -4.31 12.27 1.69
N VAL A 132 -3.36 12.28 2.62
CA VAL A 132 -2.50 11.12 2.90
C VAL A 132 -2.93 10.52 4.22
N ILE A 133 -3.53 9.34 4.18
CA ILE A 133 -4.14 8.66 5.31
C ILE A 133 -3.31 7.43 5.67
N PHE A 134 -2.71 7.42 6.85
CA PHE A 134 -2.04 6.25 7.41
C PHE A 134 -2.93 5.58 8.46
N ILE A 135 -3.26 4.30 8.24
CA ILE A 135 -3.88 3.45 9.26
C ILE A 135 -2.75 2.63 9.87
N THR A 136 -2.41 2.89 11.13
CA THR A 136 -1.22 2.35 11.77
C THR A 136 -1.57 1.36 12.87
N GLU A 137 -0.82 0.24 12.94
CA GLU A 137 -0.97 -0.76 14.01
C GLU A 137 -0.58 -0.20 15.38
N ASN A 138 0.38 0.74 15.41
CA ASN A 138 0.82 1.42 16.62
C ASN A 138 0.44 2.91 16.60
N ASP A 139 0.31 3.52 17.78
CA ASP A 139 0.13 4.97 17.91
C ASP A 139 1.44 5.71 17.63
N ILE A 140 1.63 6.14 16.39
CA ILE A 140 2.88 6.80 15.93
C ILE A 140 3.13 8.12 16.67
N LEU A 141 2.08 8.89 16.94
CA LEU A 141 2.19 10.20 17.61
C LEU A 141 2.12 10.11 19.15
N ARG A 142 1.83 8.93 19.69
CA ARG A 142 1.88 8.60 21.13
C ARG A 142 1.05 9.50 22.05
N ALA A 143 -0.02 10.08 21.53
CA ALA A 143 -0.94 10.89 22.33
C ALA A 143 -2.23 10.15 22.73
N GLY A 144 -2.37 8.86 22.37
CA GLY A 144 -3.49 8.01 22.78
C GLY A 144 -4.82 8.35 22.08
N LEU A 145 -4.79 9.10 20.99
CA LEU A 145 -6.01 9.46 20.26
C LEU A 145 -6.32 8.45 19.16
N PRO A 146 -7.61 8.25 18.80
CA PRO A 146 -8.01 7.35 17.74
C PRO A 146 -7.66 7.87 16.34
N ILE A 147 -7.53 9.19 16.18
CA ILE A 147 -7.23 9.84 14.90
C ILE A 147 -6.51 11.16 15.15
N TYR A 148 -5.59 11.49 14.26
CA TYR A 148 -4.83 12.74 14.24
C TYR A 148 -4.96 13.39 12.88
N HIS A 149 -5.36 14.66 12.86
CA HIS A 149 -5.40 15.50 11.66
C HIS A 149 -4.22 16.47 11.72
N ILE A 150 -3.42 16.48 10.65
CA ILE A 150 -2.22 17.30 10.54
C ILE A 150 -2.38 18.24 9.37
N ASP A 151 -2.52 19.51 9.69
CA ASP A 151 -2.59 20.62 8.74
C ASP A 151 -1.48 21.62 9.03
N ARG A 152 -1.07 22.39 8.04
CA ARG A 152 -0.08 23.46 8.22
C ARG A 152 -0.71 24.67 8.87
N THR A 153 0.06 25.34 9.73
CA THR A 153 -0.37 26.54 10.44
C THR A 153 0.63 27.67 10.25
N VAL A 154 0.12 28.90 10.21
CA VAL A 154 0.92 30.13 10.27
C VAL A 154 1.34 30.34 11.71
N GLN A 155 2.60 30.21 12.04
CA GLN A 155 3.09 30.21 13.44
C GLN A 155 2.79 31.50 14.18
N GLU A 156 2.85 32.64 13.49
CA GLU A 156 2.65 33.98 14.06
C GLU A 156 1.20 34.26 14.48
N THR A 157 0.23 33.61 13.82
CA THR A 157 -1.20 33.86 14.02
C THR A 157 -1.97 32.66 14.56
N GLY A 158 -1.40 31.44 14.46
CA GLY A 158 -2.08 30.18 14.75
C GLY A 158 -3.15 29.80 13.72
N MET A 159 -3.30 30.55 12.64
CA MET A 159 -4.28 30.28 11.59
C MET A 159 -3.86 29.07 10.75
N ILE A 160 -4.82 28.28 10.27
CA ILE A 160 -4.57 27.20 9.32
C ILE A 160 -4.08 27.83 8.00
N PHE A 161 -2.98 27.31 7.48
CA PHE A 161 -2.51 27.62 6.12
C PHE A 161 -3.26 26.73 5.14
N ASN A 162 -4.38 27.21 4.63
CA ASN A 162 -5.36 26.47 3.87
C ASN A 162 -4.84 26.09 2.45
N ASP A 163 -3.80 25.24 2.40
CA ASP A 163 -3.21 24.74 1.16
C ASP A 163 -3.86 23.44 0.63
N GLN A 164 -4.92 22.97 1.32
CA GLN A 164 -5.71 21.80 0.92
C GLN A 164 -4.90 20.49 0.82
N ALA A 165 -3.77 20.39 1.52
CA ALA A 165 -2.97 19.18 1.62
C ALA A 165 -2.99 18.65 3.06
N HIS A 166 -3.69 17.54 3.26
CA HIS A 166 -4.00 16.97 4.58
C HIS A 166 -3.25 15.67 4.84
N ILE A 167 -2.78 15.48 6.07
CA ILE A 167 -2.23 14.20 6.52
C ILE A 167 -3.06 13.71 7.71
N ILE A 168 -3.47 12.45 7.68
CA ILE A 168 -4.27 11.83 8.72
C ILE A 168 -3.58 10.56 9.21
N TYR A 169 -3.46 10.42 10.53
CA TYR A 169 -3.06 9.15 11.15
C TYR A 169 -4.23 8.57 11.91
N VAL A 170 -4.56 7.32 11.62
CA VAL A 170 -5.57 6.53 12.33
C VAL A 170 -4.85 5.51 13.19
N ASN A 171 -5.04 5.59 14.50
CA ASN A 171 -4.51 4.65 15.47
C ASN A 171 -5.44 3.45 15.60
N SER A 172 -5.09 2.33 14.99
CA SER A 172 -5.94 1.13 14.98
C SER A 172 -5.96 0.35 16.29
N GLN A 173 -5.23 0.77 17.31
CA GLN A 173 -5.30 0.18 18.65
C GLN A 173 -6.60 0.57 19.38
N ILE A 174 -7.20 1.70 19.05
CA ILE A 174 -8.43 2.17 19.65
C ILE A 174 -9.64 1.50 18.97
N LYS A 175 -10.31 0.65 19.72
CA LYS A 175 -11.46 -0.18 19.26
C LYS A 175 -12.66 0.06 20.17
N ASP A 176 -13.03 1.31 20.31
CA ASP A 176 -14.16 1.75 21.12
C ASP A 176 -15.50 1.59 20.36
N GLU A 177 -16.62 1.99 20.97
CA GLU A 177 -17.96 1.89 20.39
C GLU A 177 -18.25 2.94 19.30
N THR A 178 -17.32 3.82 18.99
CA THR A 178 -17.47 4.76 17.87
C THR A 178 -17.44 4.05 16.52
N ALA A 179 -17.91 4.72 15.48
CA ALA A 179 -17.84 4.16 14.11
C ALA A 179 -16.39 3.83 13.71
N LEU A 180 -15.44 4.72 14.06
CA LEU A 180 -14.02 4.48 13.78
C LEU A 180 -13.46 3.32 14.61
N GLY A 181 -13.81 3.23 15.90
CA GLY A 181 -13.36 2.14 16.77
C GLY A 181 -13.88 0.78 16.30
N LYS A 182 -15.14 0.68 15.87
CA LYS A 182 -15.72 -0.51 15.25
C LYS A 182 -15.03 -0.86 13.92
N LEU A 183 -14.69 0.13 13.12
CA LEU A 183 -13.90 -0.07 11.90
C LEU A 183 -12.50 -0.64 12.23
N MET A 184 -11.82 -0.09 13.24
CA MET A 184 -10.52 -0.59 13.68
C MET A 184 -10.63 -1.99 14.30
N HIS A 185 -11.73 -2.34 14.94
CA HIS A 185 -11.99 -3.73 15.32
C HIS A 185 -12.01 -4.65 14.10
N ASP A 186 -12.75 -4.27 13.04
CA ASP A 186 -12.88 -5.06 11.82
C ASP A 186 -11.53 -5.22 11.10
N PHE A 187 -10.64 -4.24 11.21
CA PHE A 187 -9.29 -4.32 10.65
C PHE A 187 -8.44 -5.46 11.25
N PHE A 188 -8.80 -5.95 12.44
CA PHE A 188 -8.08 -7.07 13.09
C PHE A 188 -8.86 -8.39 13.06
N CYS A 189 -10.10 -8.39 12.54
CA CYS A 189 -10.87 -9.62 12.42
C CYS A 189 -10.31 -10.54 11.33
N THR A 190 -10.10 -11.80 11.68
CA THR A 190 -9.81 -12.88 10.73
C THR A 190 -11.08 -13.57 10.23
N ASP A 191 -12.17 -13.46 10.98
CA ASP A 191 -13.47 -14.10 10.76
C ASP A 191 -14.50 -13.03 10.38
N SER A 192 -15.00 -13.08 9.15
CA SER A 192 -15.97 -12.11 8.63
C SER A 192 -17.29 -12.07 9.42
N SER A 193 -17.68 -13.19 10.06
CA SER A 193 -18.91 -13.25 10.86
C SER A 193 -18.85 -12.43 12.16
N LYS A 194 -17.64 -12.01 12.58
CA LYS A 194 -17.40 -11.22 13.78
C LYS A 194 -17.21 -9.73 13.49
N MET A 195 -17.29 -9.33 12.23
CA MET A 195 -17.12 -7.95 11.81
C MET A 195 -18.43 -7.16 12.04
N TYR A 196 -18.26 -5.89 12.44
CA TYR A 196 -19.40 -4.97 12.64
C TYR A 196 -20.01 -4.48 11.33
N TYR A 197 -19.20 -4.32 10.28
CA TYR A 197 -19.64 -3.70 9.03
C TYR A 197 -19.89 -4.73 7.93
N PRO A 198 -21.17 -4.97 7.55
CA PRO A 198 -21.53 -5.99 6.56
C PRO A 198 -20.85 -5.82 5.21
N ILE A 199 -20.61 -4.58 4.79
CA ILE A 199 -19.92 -4.28 3.51
C ILE A 199 -18.50 -4.85 3.50
N LEU A 200 -17.74 -4.66 4.57
CA LEU A 200 -16.40 -5.23 4.71
C LEU A 200 -16.45 -6.74 4.97
N ALA A 201 -17.37 -7.18 5.83
CA ALA A 201 -17.57 -8.60 6.13
C ALA A 201 -17.84 -9.42 4.87
N ASN A 202 -18.72 -8.95 3.98
CA ASN A 202 -19.04 -9.62 2.72
C ASN A 202 -17.81 -9.69 1.80
N ARG A 203 -17.00 -8.64 1.74
CA ARG A 203 -15.79 -8.61 0.90
C ARG A 203 -14.69 -9.52 1.46
N VAL A 204 -14.50 -9.53 2.79
CA VAL A 204 -13.59 -10.44 3.49
C VAL A 204 -14.02 -11.90 3.30
N TRP A 205 -15.31 -12.19 3.48
CA TRP A 205 -15.88 -13.52 3.21
C TRP A 205 -15.63 -13.96 1.77
N TYR A 206 -15.83 -13.07 0.79
CA TYR A 206 -15.58 -13.37 -0.61
C TYR A 206 -14.15 -13.86 -0.85
N PHE A 207 -13.15 -13.16 -0.33
CA PHE A 207 -11.76 -13.56 -0.53
C PHE A 207 -11.32 -14.77 0.28
N LYS A 208 -12.00 -15.09 1.38
CA LYS A 208 -11.62 -16.21 2.27
C LYS A 208 -12.39 -17.50 2.05
N GLU A 209 -13.66 -17.41 1.64
CA GLU A 209 -14.56 -18.55 1.60
C GLU A 209 -15.14 -18.82 0.20
N ASN A 210 -15.21 -17.83 -0.69
CA ASN A 210 -15.72 -18.03 -2.04
C ASN A 210 -14.59 -18.54 -2.95
N GLU A 211 -14.84 -19.64 -3.68
CA GLU A 211 -13.83 -20.26 -4.56
C GLU A 211 -13.14 -19.28 -5.51
N LYS A 212 -13.91 -18.36 -6.15
CA LYS A 212 -13.36 -17.37 -7.08
C LYS A 212 -12.50 -16.33 -6.36
N GLY A 213 -12.95 -15.88 -5.18
CA GLY A 213 -12.21 -14.93 -4.35
C GLY A 213 -10.91 -15.53 -3.84
N VAL A 214 -10.96 -16.74 -3.30
CA VAL A 214 -9.77 -17.49 -2.86
C VAL A 214 -8.77 -17.68 -4.00
N ALA A 215 -9.24 -18.12 -5.17
CA ALA A 215 -8.37 -18.28 -6.35
C ALA A 215 -7.75 -16.96 -6.81
N THR A 216 -8.45 -15.83 -6.63
CA THR A 216 -7.92 -14.49 -6.93
C THR A 216 -6.82 -14.12 -5.94
N MET A 217 -7.02 -14.36 -4.64
CA MET A 217 -6.00 -14.12 -3.62
C MET A 217 -4.76 -14.99 -3.79
N CYS A 218 -4.92 -16.29 -4.09
CA CYS A 218 -3.78 -17.17 -4.39
C CYS A 218 -2.92 -16.63 -5.53
N ARG A 219 -3.54 -16.18 -6.62
CA ARG A 219 -2.82 -15.57 -7.77
C ARG A 219 -2.13 -14.26 -7.40
N ALA A 220 -2.78 -13.42 -6.61
CA ALA A 220 -2.19 -12.17 -6.12
C ALA A 220 -0.95 -12.45 -5.25
N MET A 221 -1.04 -13.42 -4.33
CA MET A 221 0.08 -13.84 -3.50
C MET A 221 1.25 -14.44 -4.31
N GLU A 222 0.96 -15.23 -5.34
CA GLU A 222 1.98 -15.77 -6.25
C GLU A 222 2.70 -14.65 -6.98
N LYS A 223 1.96 -13.73 -7.59
CA LYS A 223 2.52 -12.56 -8.27
C LYS A 223 3.42 -11.73 -7.35
N MET A 224 2.98 -11.48 -6.11
CA MET A 224 3.77 -10.71 -5.14
C MET A 224 5.04 -11.42 -4.71
N ARG A 225 5.01 -12.74 -4.56
CA ARG A 225 6.23 -13.53 -4.30
C ARG A 225 7.22 -13.37 -5.43
N ASP A 226 6.75 -13.46 -6.68
CA ASP A 226 7.60 -13.32 -7.86
C ASP A 226 8.19 -11.91 -7.97
N GLU A 227 7.38 -10.87 -7.75
CA GLU A 227 7.84 -9.47 -7.72
C GLU A 227 8.87 -9.24 -6.60
N THR A 228 8.62 -9.77 -5.40
CA THR A 228 9.53 -9.65 -4.26
C THR A 228 10.85 -10.35 -4.53
N ALA A 229 10.80 -11.57 -5.10
CA ALA A 229 11.99 -12.33 -5.47
C ALA A 229 12.81 -11.60 -6.55
N ALA A 230 12.15 -11.06 -7.58
CA ALA A 230 12.79 -10.27 -8.62
C ALA A 230 13.45 -9.00 -8.04
N GLU A 231 12.74 -8.26 -7.18
CA GLU A 231 13.30 -7.05 -6.55
C GLU A 231 14.48 -7.38 -5.63
N GLN A 232 14.42 -8.46 -4.87
CA GLN A 232 15.53 -8.91 -4.02
C GLN A 232 16.74 -9.33 -4.86
N ASN A 233 16.52 -10.01 -5.98
CA ASN A 233 17.58 -10.34 -6.93
C ASN A 233 18.28 -9.08 -7.45
N ILE A 234 17.51 -8.09 -7.93
CA ILE A 234 18.06 -6.81 -8.41
C ILE A 234 18.83 -6.06 -7.32
N LYS A 235 18.34 -6.05 -6.07
CA LYS A 235 19.07 -5.45 -4.94
C LYS A 235 20.41 -6.15 -4.70
N THR A 236 20.44 -7.47 -4.74
CA THR A 236 21.64 -8.27 -4.55
C THR A 236 22.65 -8.02 -5.68
N LEU A 237 22.19 -8.04 -6.92
CA LEU A 237 23.01 -7.74 -8.10
C LEU A 237 23.57 -6.33 -8.03
N LEU A 238 22.77 -5.32 -7.61
CA LEU A 238 23.23 -3.93 -7.48
C LEU A 238 24.39 -3.78 -6.48
N VAL A 239 24.28 -4.45 -5.33
CA VAL A 239 25.35 -4.46 -4.32
C VAL A 239 26.62 -5.10 -4.89
N SER A 240 26.47 -6.23 -5.57
CA SER A 240 27.60 -6.96 -6.18
C SER A 240 28.28 -6.16 -7.30
N VAL A 241 27.50 -5.53 -8.18
CA VAL A 241 28.03 -4.64 -9.23
C VAL A 241 28.79 -3.45 -8.62
N LYS A 242 28.21 -2.74 -7.64
CA LYS A 242 28.88 -1.63 -6.95
C LYS A 242 30.17 -2.05 -6.26
N ASN A 243 30.22 -3.25 -5.68
CA ASN A 243 31.44 -3.79 -5.07
C ASN A 243 32.51 -4.09 -6.12
N LEU A 244 32.17 -4.69 -7.27
CA LEU A 244 33.11 -4.93 -8.36
C LEU A 244 33.66 -3.63 -8.95
N MET A 245 32.78 -2.66 -9.22
CA MET A 245 33.20 -1.33 -9.68
C MET A 245 34.22 -0.70 -8.74
N LYS A 246 33.97 -0.75 -7.43
CA LYS A 246 34.84 -0.17 -6.41
C LYS A 246 36.17 -0.93 -6.26
N ASN A 247 36.14 -2.26 -6.23
CA ASN A 247 37.29 -3.09 -5.89
C ASN A 247 38.22 -3.32 -7.09
N MET A 248 37.68 -3.34 -8.31
CA MET A 248 38.39 -3.64 -9.54
C MET A 248 38.49 -2.42 -10.49
N ASN A 249 37.98 -1.26 -10.07
CA ASN A 249 37.94 -0.02 -10.86
C ASN A 249 37.29 -0.22 -12.25
N LEU A 250 36.16 -0.97 -12.29
CA LEU A 250 35.44 -1.27 -13.53
C LEU A 250 34.31 -0.26 -13.77
N SER A 251 33.97 -0.04 -15.05
CA SER A 251 32.69 0.65 -15.38
C SER A 251 31.48 -0.19 -14.99
N PRO A 252 30.27 0.41 -14.88
CA PRO A 252 29.04 -0.36 -14.65
C PRO A 252 28.86 -1.51 -15.65
N GLU A 253 29.08 -1.22 -16.95
CA GLU A 253 28.92 -2.20 -18.03
C GLU A 253 29.94 -3.34 -17.86
N GLN A 254 31.21 -3.02 -17.63
CA GLN A 254 32.27 -4.02 -17.43
C GLN A 254 32.00 -4.91 -16.21
N ALA A 255 31.50 -4.33 -15.12
CA ALA A 255 31.13 -5.09 -13.93
C ALA A 255 29.95 -6.04 -14.20
N MET A 256 28.92 -5.55 -14.92
CA MET A 256 27.77 -6.38 -15.32
C MET A 256 28.15 -7.47 -16.32
N ASP A 257 29.08 -7.20 -17.26
CA ASP A 257 29.62 -8.22 -18.19
C ASP A 257 30.36 -9.31 -17.44
N ALA A 258 31.23 -8.93 -16.51
CA ALA A 258 31.99 -9.88 -15.68
C ALA A 258 31.09 -10.81 -14.84
N MET A 259 29.89 -10.35 -14.47
CA MET A 259 28.89 -11.13 -13.75
C MET A 259 27.92 -11.89 -14.64
N GLY A 260 27.97 -11.72 -15.97
CA GLY A 260 27.02 -12.38 -16.90
C GLY A 260 25.57 -11.95 -16.70
N ILE A 261 25.32 -10.70 -16.32
CA ILE A 261 23.98 -10.19 -16.00
C ILE A 261 23.13 -10.11 -17.28
N SER A 262 21.87 -10.55 -17.20
CA SER A 262 20.93 -10.53 -18.32
C SER A 262 20.63 -9.10 -18.81
N GLU A 263 20.31 -8.94 -20.11
CA GLU A 263 19.94 -7.63 -20.69
C GLU A 263 18.73 -6.98 -19.99
N ALA A 264 17.78 -7.77 -19.51
CA ALA A 264 16.62 -7.28 -18.79
C ALA A 264 17.03 -6.67 -17.44
N ASP A 265 17.89 -7.36 -16.68
CA ASP A 265 18.38 -6.89 -15.38
C ASP A 265 19.33 -5.70 -15.53
N ARG A 266 20.16 -5.64 -16.61
CA ARG A 266 21.06 -4.52 -16.90
C ARG A 266 20.29 -3.20 -16.98
N LYS A 267 19.17 -3.16 -17.72
CA LYS A 267 18.34 -1.94 -17.83
C LYS A 267 17.85 -1.45 -16.47
N MET A 268 17.46 -2.38 -15.60
CA MET A 268 17.00 -2.02 -14.25
C MET A 268 18.14 -1.57 -13.33
N LEU A 269 19.32 -2.17 -13.46
CA LEU A 269 20.49 -1.81 -12.67
C LEU A 269 21.05 -0.44 -13.06
N LEU A 270 21.13 -0.14 -14.35
CA LEU A 270 21.62 1.16 -14.84
C LEU A 270 20.79 2.36 -14.35
N GLN A 271 19.51 2.16 -14.08
CA GLN A 271 18.65 3.19 -13.49
C GLN A 271 18.90 3.41 -11.97
N ARG A 272 19.66 2.51 -11.32
CA ARG A 272 19.87 2.50 -9.86
C ARG A 272 21.35 2.67 -9.45
N ILE A 273 22.28 2.65 -10.39
CA ILE A 273 23.71 2.90 -10.19
C ILE A 273 23.98 4.39 -10.14
#